data_9f913b9f20d5d19daf43c14789e07db8
#
_entry.id   9f913b9f20d5d19daf43c14789e07db8
#
_cell.length_a   1.000
_cell.length_b   1.000
_cell.length_c   1.000
_cell.angle_alpha   90.00
_cell.angle_beta   90.00
_cell.angle_gamma   90.00
#
_symmetry.space_group_name_H-M   'P 1'
#
loop_
_entity.id
_entity.type
_entity.pdbx_description
1 polymer ?
#
loop_
_entity_poly.entity_id
_entity_poly.type
_entity_poly.pdbx_seq_one_letter_code
_entity_poly.pdbx_strand_id
1 'polypeptide(L)'
;SITSEFIPWNNNSHKKIIKALLVNTKNANTFTGKQGKESIDTIAKNLSRELTLKESKNQKGTKETVKIKDLIFASTGVIGEEFPMEKIKNSLPDLVVKLRSDQNKMYWIKIASAIMTTDTKPKLAYEEIIIGDELVRICGIAKGSGMIAPNLATMLSFIFTNADINSNLLKTLLKRAASNSFNAITVDSDQSTNDMVTIFSTRALKVGQNLSLNDKIIQKFELALKKLCLNLAKQVVVDGEGAKKFLT
;
A
#
# COMPACT_ATOMS: atom_id res chain seq x y z
N SER A 1 -15.90 10.05 12.19
CA SER A 1 -14.47 10.31 11.97
C SER A 1 -14.27 10.91 10.58
N ILE A 2 -13.37 11.86 10.47
CA ILE A 2 -13.02 12.49 9.21
C ILE A 2 -11.97 11.60 8.55
N THR A 3 -12.19 11.26 7.28
CA THR A 3 -11.28 10.42 6.49
C THR A 3 -11.01 11.06 5.14
N SER A 4 -9.86 10.73 4.54
CA SER A 4 -9.56 11.08 3.16
C SER A 4 -10.61 10.52 2.20
N GLU A 5 -10.92 11.24 1.13
CA GLU A 5 -11.85 10.81 0.08
C GLU A 5 -11.45 9.50 -0.61
N PHE A 6 -10.18 9.12 -0.56
CA PHE A 6 -9.71 7.85 -1.10
C PHE A 6 -10.20 6.63 -0.31
N ILE A 7 -10.42 6.73 1.01
CA ILE A 7 -10.84 5.60 1.84
C ILE A 7 -12.23 5.11 1.46
N PRO A 8 -13.29 5.95 1.45
CA PRO A 8 -14.61 5.52 1.01
C PRO A 8 -14.61 5.10 -0.48
N TRP A 9 -13.84 5.77 -1.33
CA TRP A 9 -13.72 5.39 -2.73
C TRP A 9 -13.14 3.97 -2.89
N ASN A 10 -12.08 3.66 -2.18
CA ASN A 10 -11.50 2.32 -2.15
C ASN A 10 -12.47 1.26 -1.60
N ASN A 11 -13.23 1.57 -0.57
CA ASN A 11 -14.18 0.64 0.04
C ASN A 11 -15.38 0.32 -0.86
N ASN A 12 -15.83 1.29 -1.66
CA ASN A 12 -16.94 1.11 -2.59
C ASN A 12 -16.59 0.29 -3.83
N SER A 13 -15.31 0.12 -4.14
CA SER A 13 -14.87 -0.72 -5.24
C SER A 13 -14.62 -2.14 -4.73
N HIS A 14 -15.53 -3.07 -5.03
CA HIS A 14 -15.38 -4.50 -4.69
C HIS A 14 -14.25 -5.14 -5.49
N LYS A 15 -13.08 -5.21 -4.87
CA LYS A 15 -11.84 -5.57 -5.53
C LYS A 15 -11.48 -7.02 -5.30
N LYS A 16 -11.60 -7.82 -6.35
CA LYS A 16 -11.04 -9.17 -6.37
C LYS A 16 -9.63 -9.19 -6.97
N ILE A 17 -9.37 -8.33 -7.94
CA ILE A 17 -8.08 -8.21 -8.65
C ILE A 17 -7.71 -6.75 -8.68
N ILE A 18 -6.50 -6.43 -8.21
CA ILE A 18 -5.92 -5.08 -8.28
C ILE A 18 -4.84 -5.09 -9.35
N LYS A 19 -4.94 -4.17 -10.29
CA LYS A 19 -3.96 -3.98 -11.38
C LYS A 19 -2.97 -2.87 -11.08
N ALA A 20 -3.38 -1.84 -10.34
CA ALA A 20 -2.48 -0.76 -9.95
C ALA A 20 -2.86 -0.12 -8.62
N LEU A 21 -1.84 0.36 -7.92
CA LEU A 21 -1.91 1.27 -6.77
C LEU A 21 -1.29 2.60 -7.18
N LEU A 22 -2.04 3.70 -7.05
CA LEU A 22 -1.53 5.06 -7.20
C LEU A 22 -1.46 5.74 -5.84
N VAL A 23 -0.29 6.24 -5.48
CA VAL A 23 -0.07 6.98 -4.23
C VAL A 23 0.25 8.43 -4.56
N ASN A 24 -0.51 9.36 -3.98
CA ASN A 24 -0.24 10.78 -4.02
C ASN A 24 0.37 11.25 -2.69
N THR A 25 1.39 12.10 -2.76
CA THR A 25 2.05 12.69 -1.58
C THR A 25 1.88 14.21 -1.56
N LYS A 26 2.11 14.81 -0.41
CA LYS A 26 2.03 16.26 -0.12
C LYS A 26 0.61 16.84 -0.05
N ASN A 27 -0.44 16.11 -0.43
CA ASN A 27 -1.84 16.50 -0.26
C ASN A 27 -2.65 15.27 0.15
N ALA A 28 -3.39 15.37 1.23
CA ALA A 28 -4.12 14.27 1.85
C ALA A 28 -5.44 13.93 1.15
N ASN A 29 -5.95 14.83 0.30
CA ASN A 29 -7.32 14.75 -0.23
C ASN A 29 -8.36 14.55 0.89
N THR A 30 -8.25 15.36 1.94
CA THR A 30 -9.11 15.36 3.12
C THR A 30 -9.68 16.75 3.32
N PHE A 31 -10.95 16.85 3.67
CA PHE A 31 -11.72 18.12 3.70
C PHE A 31 -11.81 18.82 2.34
N THR A 32 -11.73 18.09 1.26
CA THR A 32 -11.80 18.59 -0.11
C THR A 32 -13.22 18.50 -0.70
N GLY A 33 -14.13 17.85 0.02
CA GLY A 33 -15.55 17.75 -0.32
C GLY A 33 -15.80 17.16 -1.72
N LYS A 34 -16.74 17.73 -2.44
CA LYS A 34 -17.16 17.26 -3.76
C LYS A 34 -16.00 17.28 -4.78
N GLN A 35 -15.18 18.34 -4.75
CA GLN A 35 -14.02 18.49 -5.65
C GLN A 35 -13.02 17.35 -5.50
N GLY A 36 -12.67 16.98 -4.26
CA GLY A 36 -11.74 15.88 -4.00
C GLY A 36 -12.25 14.53 -4.51
N LYS A 37 -13.56 14.28 -4.38
CA LYS A 37 -14.19 13.04 -4.85
C LYS A 37 -14.24 12.96 -6.37
N GLU A 38 -14.67 14.03 -7.06
CA GLU A 38 -14.70 14.10 -8.52
C GLU A 38 -13.29 14.00 -9.13
N SER A 39 -12.30 14.52 -8.43
CA SER A 39 -10.89 14.42 -8.82
C SER A 39 -10.41 12.96 -8.84
N ILE A 40 -10.79 12.14 -7.85
CA ILE A 40 -10.42 10.72 -7.83
C ILE A 40 -11.03 10.01 -9.04
N ASP A 41 -12.30 10.25 -9.33
CA ASP A 41 -12.98 9.62 -10.48
C ASP A 41 -12.32 10.01 -11.81
N THR A 42 -11.91 11.26 -11.95
CA THR A 42 -11.19 11.76 -13.13
C THR A 42 -9.82 11.10 -13.27
N ILE A 43 -9.05 11.02 -12.19
CA ILE A 43 -7.74 10.37 -12.17
C ILE A 43 -7.90 8.87 -12.47
N ALA A 44 -8.89 8.21 -11.88
CA ALA A 44 -9.14 6.79 -12.08
C ALA A 44 -9.45 6.46 -13.55
N LYS A 45 -10.28 7.27 -14.22
CA LYS A 45 -10.58 7.14 -15.65
C LYS A 45 -9.33 7.30 -16.51
N ASN A 46 -8.52 8.31 -16.23
CA ASN A 46 -7.29 8.57 -17.00
C ASN A 46 -6.24 7.47 -16.76
N LEU A 47 -5.99 7.06 -15.50
CA LEU A 47 -5.06 5.98 -15.19
C LEU A 47 -5.46 4.65 -15.83
N SER A 48 -6.75 4.32 -15.76
CA SER A 48 -7.31 3.12 -16.41
C SER A 48 -7.03 3.13 -17.92
N ARG A 49 -7.23 4.27 -18.59
CA ARG A 49 -6.94 4.44 -20.01
C ARG A 49 -5.45 4.27 -20.32
N GLU A 50 -4.57 4.94 -19.61
CA GLU A 50 -3.11 4.88 -19.84
C GLU A 50 -2.56 3.45 -19.63
N LEU A 51 -3.01 2.76 -18.57
CA LEU A 51 -2.61 1.37 -18.32
C LEU A 51 -3.12 0.42 -19.42
N THR A 52 -4.37 0.57 -19.88
CA THR A 52 -4.92 -0.22 -20.97
C THR A 52 -4.13 -0.01 -22.27
N LEU A 53 -3.73 1.22 -22.58
CA LEU A 53 -2.92 1.53 -23.76
C LEU A 53 -1.52 0.88 -23.65
N LYS A 54 -0.91 0.86 -22.46
CA LYS A 54 0.38 0.19 -22.24
C LYS A 54 0.27 -1.32 -22.41
N GLU A 55 -0.74 -1.96 -21.83
CA GLU A 55 -0.95 -3.40 -21.97
C GLU A 55 -1.21 -3.80 -23.43
N SER A 56 -1.99 -3.00 -24.16
CA SER A 56 -2.26 -3.23 -25.58
C SER A 56 -1.02 -3.17 -26.47
N LYS A 57 0.01 -2.40 -26.09
CA LYS A 57 1.30 -2.34 -26.82
C LYS A 57 2.21 -3.54 -26.52
N ASN A 58 2.07 -4.15 -25.34
CA ASN A 58 2.93 -5.24 -24.89
C ASN A 58 2.43 -6.64 -25.29
N GLN A 59 1.16 -6.78 -25.64
CA GLN A 59 0.55 -8.07 -25.97
C GLN A 59 0.05 -8.10 -27.43
N LYS A 60 0.62 -9.00 -28.23
CA LYS A 60 0.05 -9.36 -29.54
C LYS A 60 -1.12 -10.33 -29.29
N GLY A 61 -2.35 -9.82 -29.21
CA GLY A 61 -3.51 -10.70 -29.32
C GLY A 61 -4.73 -10.42 -28.46
N THR A 62 -4.67 -10.15 -27.17
CA THR A 62 -5.85 -9.87 -26.34
C THR A 62 -5.75 -8.53 -25.65
N LYS A 63 -6.68 -7.61 -25.97
CA LYS A 63 -6.80 -6.32 -25.26
C LYS A 63 -7.33 -6.57 -23.85
N GLU A 64 -6.46 -6.80 -22.88
CA GLU A 64 -6.88 -6.79 -21.50
C GLU A 64 -7.13 -5.33 -21.06
N THR A 65 -8.38 -4.99 -20.80
CA THR A 65 -8.77 -3.66 -20.35
C THR A 65 -8.59 -3.55 -18.84
N VAL A 66 -7.80 -2.58 -18.38
CA VAL A 66 -7.72 -2.23 -16.95
C VAL A 66 -8.97 -1.44 -16.59
N LYS A 67 -9.80 -1.96 -15.68
CA LYS A 67 -11.04 -1.31 -15.26
C LYS A 67 -10.79 -0.39 -14.08
N ILE A 68 -11.58 0.66 -13.94
CA ILE A 68 -11.51 1.58 -12.79
C ILE A 68 -11.58 0.84 -11.46
N LYS A 69 -12.42 -0.20 -11.36
CA LYS A 69 -12.53 -1.06 -10.16
C LYS A 69 -11.28 -1.87 -9.84
N ASP A 70 -10.33 -1.99 -10.76
CA ASP A 70 -9.07 -2.72 -10.57
C ASP A 70 -7.96 -1.79 -10.02
N LEU A 71 -8.30 -0.52 -9.75
CA LEU A 71 -7.39 0.48 -9.22
C LEU A 71 -7.60 0.67 -7.71
N ILE A 72 -6.55 1.02 -7.01
CA ILE A 72 -6.57 1.43 -5.61
C ILE A 72 -5.74 2.70 -5.45
N PHE A 73 -6.17 3.57 -4.54
CA PHE A 73 -5.55 4.87 -4.33
C PHE A 73 -5.16 5.06 -2.87
N ALA A 74 -4.10 5.81 -2.64
CA ALA A 74 -3.72 6.33 -1.34
C ALA A 74 -3.20 7.76 -1.48
N SER A 75 -3.35 8.55 -0.42
CA SER A 75 -2.80 9.90 -0.35
C SER A 75 -2.28 10.21 1.04
N THR A 76 -1.37 11.16 1.12
CA THR A 76 -0.81 11.66 2.38
C THR A 76 -0.27 13.07 2.19
N GLY A 77 -0.33 13.90 3.24
CA GLY A 77 0.18 15.26 3.23
C GLY A 77 -0.81 16.27 3.83
N VAL A 78 -0.83 17.49 3.32
CA VAL A 78 -1.63 18.60 3.86
C VAL A 78 -3.12 18.31 3.75
N ILE A 79 -3.86 18.64 4.82
CA ILE A 79 -5.30 18.50 4.94
C ILE A 79 -5.96 19.85 4.63
N GLY A 80 -7.12 19.84 3.94
CA GLY A 80 -7.91 21.06 3.66
C GLY A 80 -7.45 21.87 2.46
N GLU A 81 -6.39 21.49 1.79
CA GLU A 81 -5.98 22.11 0.52
C GLU A 81 -6.68 21.45 -0.67
N GLU A 82 -6.94 22.25 -1.70
CA GLU A 82 -7.50 21.75 -2.96
C GLU A 82 -6.64 20.63 -3.54
N PHE A 83 -7.31 19.54 -3.96
CA PHE A 83 -6.59 18.39 -4.49
C PHE A 83 -6.04 18.69 -5.90
N PRO A 84 -4.72 18.52 -6.14
CA PRO A 84 -4.05 18.97 -7.37
C PRO A 84 -4.31 18.02 -8.55
N MET A 85 -5.57 17.83 -8.92
CA MET A 85 -6.04 16.86 -9.90
C MET A 85 -5.37 16.98 -11.26
N GLU A 86 -5.30 18.20 -11.81
CA GLU A 86 -4.69 18.40 -13.13
C GLU A 86 -3.19 18.06 -13.16
N LYS A 87 -2.46 18.40 -12.11
CA LYS A 87 -1.04 18.06 -12.00
C LYS A 87 -0.82 16.55 -11.97
N ILE A 88 -1.65 15.84 -11.22
CA ILE A 88 -1.57 14.37 -11.14
C ILE A 88 -1.96 13.77 -12.49
N LYS A 89 -3.08 14.16 -13.06
CA LYS A 89 -3.56 13.70 -14.36
C LYS A 89 -2.50 13.83 -15.45
N ASN A 90 -1.85 14.99 -15.53
CA ASN A 90 -0.82 15.27 -16.53
C ASN A 90 0.46 14.45 -16.33
N SER A 91 0.70 13.93 -15.12
CA SER A 91 1.86 13.06 -14.82
C SER A 91 1.61 11.58 -15.13
N LEU A 92 0.36 11.15 -15.33
CA LEU A 92 0.01 9.73 -15.49
C LEU A 92 0.67 9.06 -16.69
N PRO A 93 0.74 9.67 -17.90
CA PRO A 93 1.37 9.03 -19.04
C PRO A 93 2.83 8.68 -18.77
N ASP A 94 3.60 9.62 -18.22
CA ASP A 94 5.01 9.42 -17.87
C ASP A 94 5.21 8.35 -16.80
N LEU A 95 4.36 8.34 -15.78
CA LEU A 95 4.39 7.33 -14.73
C LEU A 95 4.13 5.93 -15.30
N VAL A 96 3.13 5.80 -16.15
CA VAL A 96 2.78 4.52 -16.76
C VAL A 96 3.88 4.02 -17.70
N VAL A 97 4.52 4.89 -18.47
CA VAL A 97 5.68 4.52 -19.32
C VAL A 97 6.84 3.99 -18.47
N LYS A 98 7.08 4.58 -17.30
CA LYS A 98 8.18 4.18 -16.39
C LYS A 98 7.93 2.89 -15.62
N LEU A 99 6.73 2.31 -15.65
CA LEU A 99 6.50 1.00 -15.04
C LEU A 99 7.39 -0.07 -15.69
N ARG A 100 8.11 -0.82 -14.87
CA ARG A 100 9.03 -1.88 -15.31
C ARG A 100 8.56 -3.24 -14.82
N SER A 101 8.91 -4.28 -15.58
CA SER A 101 8.67 -5.68 -15.21
C SER A 101 9.89 -6.35 -14.58
N ASP A 102 11.05 -5.71 -14.63
CA ASP A 102 12.28 -6.21 -14.03
C ASP A 102 12.26 -6.13 -12.50
N GLN A 103 12.87 -7.11 -11.84
CA GLN A 103 12.86 -7.24 -10.37
C GLN A 103 14.06 -6.53 -9.72
N ASN A 104 14.35 -5.30 -10.10
CA ASN A 104 15.44 -4.55 -9.52
C ASN A 104 15.09 -4.05 -8.11
N LYS A 105 15.86 -4.48 -7.10
CA LYS A 105 15.68 -4.07 -5.69
C LYS A 105 15.73 -2.55 -5.49
N MET A 106 16.46 -1.83 -6.34
CA MET A 106 16.52 -0.36 -6.27
C MET A 106 15.18 0.33 -6.50
N TYR A 107 14.24 -0.29 -7.21
CA TYR A 107 12.90 0.27 -7.39
C TYR A 107 12.11 0.31 -6.09
N TRP A 108 12.30 -0.66 -5.21
CA TRP A 108 11.66 -0.66 -3.90
C TRP A 108 12.11 0.52 -3.04
N ILE A 109 13.41 0.85 -3.06
CA ILE A 109 13.96 2.02 -2.38
C ILE A 109 13.38 3.31 -2.98
N LYS A 110 13.35 3.42 -4.32
CA LYS A 110 12.79 4.59 -5.01
C LYS A 110 11.30 4.79 -4.70
N ILE A 111 10.51 3.71 -4.68
CA ILE A 111 9.09 3.79 -4.35
C ILE A 111 8.90 4.15 -2.88
N ALA A 112 9.65 3.54 -1.96
CA ALA A 112 9.60 3.88 -0.54
C ALA A 112 9.97 5.36 -0.29
N SER A 113 10.97 5.88 -1.01
CA SER A 113 11.35 7.29 -0.93
C SER A 113 10.28 8.22 -1.55
N ALA A 114 9.61 7.77 -2.62
CA ALA A 114 8.60 8.58 -3.30
C ALA A 114 7.32 8.80 -2.48
N ILE A 115 7.02 7.91 -1.53
CA ILE A 115 5.84 8.04 -0.66
C ILE A 115 6.12 8.82 0.63
N MET A 116 7.35 9.23 0.88
CA MET A 116 7.75 10.01 2.06
C MET A 116 7.16 11.43 2.03
N THR A 117 6.92 11.98 3.23
CA THR A 117 6.55 13.39 3.42
C THR A 117 7.55 14.09 4.34
N THR A 118 7.43 13.91 5.64
CA THR A 118 8.34 14.40 6.68
C THR A 118 9.35 13.35 7.12
N ASP A 119 9.22 12.14 6.62
CA ASP A 119 10.15 11.05 6.84
C ASP A 119 11.58 11.42 6.48
N THR A 120 12.57 11.02 7.26
CA THR A 120 13.99 11.26 6.98
C THR A 120 14.64 10.08 6.23
N LYS A 121 14.04 8.89 6.29
CA LYS A 121 14.55 7.66 5.68
C LYS A 121 13.43 6.83 5.04
N PRO A 122 13.68 6.20 3.88
CA PRO A 122 12.74 5.23 3.32
C PRO A 122 12.68 3.98 4.22
N LYS A 123 11.47 3.46 4.42
CA LYS A 123 11.19 2.33 5.30
C LYS A 123 10.82 1.11 4.46
N LEU A 124 11.63 0.06 4.59
CA LEU A 124 11.46 -1.20 3.86
C LEU A 124 11.72 -2.38 4.80
N ALA A 125 10.98 -3.46 4.58
CA ALA A 125 11.21 -4.75 5.23
C ALA A 125 10.99 -5.89 4.23
N TYR A 126 11.68 -6.99 4.47
CA TYR A 126 11.67 -8.15 3.59
C TYR A 126 11.83 -9.43 4.43
N GLU A 127 10.99 -10.41 4.14
CA GLU A 127 11.05 -11.74 4.75
C GLU A 127 10.97 -12.82 3.66
N GLU A 128 11.71 -13.89 3.85
CA GLU A 128 11.66 -15.09 3.02
C GLU A 128 11.35 -16.30 3.88
N ILE A 129 10.49 -17.16 3.38
CA ILE A 129 10.16 -18.44 4.01
C ILE A 129 10.06 -19.53 2.95
N ILE A 130 10.53 -20.74 3.29
CA ILE A 130 10.36 -21.90 2.43
C ILE A 130 9.07 -22.62 2.83
N ILE A 131 8.21 -22.87 1.86
CA ILE A 131 6.95 -23.61 1.99
C ILE A 131 7.00 -24.75 0.97
N GLY A 132 7.15 -25.99 1.44
CA GLY A 132 7.54 -27.08 0.55
C GLY A 132 8.88 -26.78 -0.09
N ASP A 133 8.97 -26.86 -1.41
CA ASP A 133 10.16 -26.51 -2.20
C ASP A 133 10.13 -25.06 -2.73
N GLU A 134 9.09 -24.29 -2.37
CA GLU A 134 8.84 -22.95 -2.90
C GLU A 134 9.35 -21.85 -1.97
N LEU A 135 10.04 -20.87 -2.55
CA LEU A 135 10.50 -19.68 -1.84
C LEU A 135 9.42 -18.58 -1.86
N VAL A 136 8.70 -18.48 -0.76
CA VAL A 136 7.71 -17.42 -0.55
C VAL A 136 8.41 -16.16 -0.04
N ARG A 137 8.13 -15.05 -0.70
CA ARG A 137 8.66 -13.72 -0.38
C ARG A 137 7.56 -12.80 0.11
N ILE A 138 7.87 -12.02 1.14
CA ILE A 138 7.03 -10.95 1.64
C ILE A 138 7.88 -9.69 1.67
N CYS A 139 7.47 -8.66 0.95
CA CYS A 139 8.16 -7.38 0.89
C CYS A 139 7.20 -6.27 1.30
N GLY A 140 7.66 -5.32 2.10
CA GLY A 140 6.83 -4.22 2.54
C GLY A 140 7.57 -2.89 2.50
N ILE A 141 6.83 -1.84 2.21
CA ILE A 141 7.26 -0.44 2.35
C ILE A 141 6.30 0.28 3.28
N ALA A 142 6.81 1.27 4.00
CA ALA A 142 5.99 2.13 4.84
C ALA A 142 6.48 3.58 4.80
N LYS A 143 5.59 4.50 5.16
CA LYS A 143 5.92 5.90 5.44
C LYS A 143 5.17 6.36 6.68
N GLY A 144 5.77 7.30 7.39
CA GLY A 144 5.25 7.95 8.57
C GLY A 144 6.37 8.33 9.53
N SER A 145 6.30 9.52 10.11
CA SER A 145 7.24 10.04 11.11
C SER A 145 6.57 10.99 12.11
N GLY A 146 5.41 11.56 11.78
CA GLY A 146 4.55 12.36 12.64
C GLY A 146 3.09 12.04 12.42
N MET A 147 2.21 12.54 13.30
CA MET A 147 0.78 12.23 13.37
C MET A 147 0.57 10.71 13.50
N ILE A 148 1.30 10.08 14.45
CA ILE A 148 1.29 8.64 14.70
C ILE A 148 0.72 8.37 16.09
N ALA A 149 -0.45 7.72 16.16
CA ALA A 149 -1.12 7.27 17.38
C ALA A 149 -1.62 5.83 17.26
N PRO A 150 -1.91 5.13 18.37
CA PRO A 150 -2.54 3.81 18.31
C PRO A 150 -3.82 3.81 17.46
N ASN A 151 -4.09 2.67 16.80
CA ASN A 151 -5.21 2.46 15.88
C ASN A 151 -5.08 3.14 14.51
N LEU A 152 -3.87 3.19 13.99
CA LEU A 152 -3.45 3.74 12.70
C LEU A 152 -3.52 5.27 12.62
N ALA A 153 -2.39 5.91 12.37
CA ALA A 153 -2.30 7.36 12.18
C ALA A 153 -1.21 7.72 11.16
N THR A 154 -1.53 8.52 10.16
CA THR A 154 -0.73 9.08 9.02
C THR A 154 0.27 8.11 8.40
N MET A 155 0.00 6.84 8.52
CA MET A 155 0.89 5.80 8.04
C MET A 155 0.31 5.15 6.78
N LEU A 156 1.12 5.09 5.75
CA LEU A 156 0.86 4.24 4.61
C LEU A 156 1.82 3.05 4.66
N SER A 157 1.29 1.84 4.55
CA SER A 157 2.10 0.64 4.40
C SER A 157 1.52 -0.27 3.32
N PHE A 158 2.37 -0.66 2.40
CA PHE A 158 2.02 -1.54 1.29
C PHE A 158 2.91 -2.77 1.32
N ILE A 159 2.28 -3.93 1.47
CA ILE A 159 2.93 -5.24 1.61
C ILE A 159 2.59 -6.09 0.39
N PHE A 160 3.56 -6.82 -0.12
CA PHE A 160 3.41 -7.66 -1.30
C PHE A 160 3.95 -9.05 -1.02
N THR A 161 3.27 -10.06 -1.53
CA THR A 161 3.74 -11.46 -1.47
C THR A 161 3.49 -12.15 -2.81
N ASN A 162 4.33 -13.13 -3.12
CA ASN A 162 4.15 -14.02 -4.26
C ASN A 162 3.27 -15.25 -3.95
N ALA A 163 2.93 -15.49 -2.67
CA ALA A 163 2.09 -16.62 -2.28
C ALA A 163 0.64 -16.45 -2.73
N ASP A 164 0.06 -17.49 -3.32
CA ASP A 164 -1.37 -17.53 -3.67
C ASP A 164 -2.22 -17.84 -2.43
N ILE A 165 -2.58 -16.81 -1.71
CA ILE A 165 -3.45 -16.87 -0.53
C ILE A 165 -4.71 -16.07 -0.81
N ASN A 166 -5.89 -16.62 -0.48
CA ASN A 166 -7.14 -15.93 -0.72
C ASN A 166 -7.28 -14.62 0.08
N SER A 167 -8.04 -13.68 -0.45
CA SER A 167 -8.15 -12.33 0.11
C SER A 167 -8.72 -12.28 1.53
N ASN A 168 -9.66 -13.16 1.88
CA ASN A 168 -10.25 -13.18 3.22
C ASN A 168 -9.24 -13.65 4.26
N LEU A 169 -8.44 -14.68 3.92
CA LEU A 169 -7.39 -15.17 4.79
C LEU A 169 -6.27 -14.12 4.93
N LEU A 170 -5.82 -13.50 3.82
CA LEU A 170 -4.86 -12.40 3.86
C LEU A 170 -5.34 -11.23 4.73
N LYS A 171 -6.61 -10.84 4.62
CA LYS A 171 -7.21 -9.78 5.45
C LYS A 171 -7.15 -10.14 6.94
N THR A 172 -7.44 -11.38 7.30
CA THR A 172 -7.38 -11.86 8.69
C THR A 172 -5.95 -11.85 9.21
N LEU A 173 -5.00 -12.36 8.43
CA LEU A 173 -3.58 -12.39 8.78
C LEU A 173 -3.00 -10.98 8.95
N LEU A 174 -3.33 -10.06 8.03
CA LEU A 174 -2.92 -8.67 8.10
C LEU A 174 -3.48 -7.99 9.35
N LYS A 175 -4.77 -8.19 9.67
CA LYS A 175 -5.38 -7.63 10.88
C LYS A 175 -4.65 -8.08 12.14
N ARG A 176 -4.31 -9.37 12.25
CA ARG A 176 -3.55 -9.92 13.37
C ARG A 176 -2.12 -9.38 13.44
N ALA A 177 -1.46 -9.25 12.30
CA ALA A 177 -0.10 -8.68 12.25
C ALA A 177 -0.11 -7.19 12.62
N ALA A 178 -1.06 -6.42 12.13
CA ALA A 178 -1.18 -4.99 12.40
C ALA A 178 -1.51 -4.69 13.88
N SER A 179 -2.31 -5.54 14.55
CA SER A 179 -2.69 -5.33 15.96
C SER A 179 -1.49 -5.23 16.90
N ASN A 180 -0.43 -5.99 16.64
CA ASN A 180 0.77 -6.04 17.48
C ASN A 180 1.97 -5.31 16.84
N SER A 181 1.74 -4.46 15.87
CA SER A 181 2.76 -3.68 15.20
C SER A 181 2.29 -2.24 14.96
N PHE A 182 1.70 -1.96 13.83
CA PHE A 182 1.25 -0.62 13.46
C PHE A 182 0.21 -0.02 14.42
N ASN A 183 -0.70 -0.84 14.97
CA ASN A 183 -1.71 -0.39 15.94
C ASN A 183 -1.16 -0.28 17.38
N ALA A 184 0.09 -0.65 17.61
CA ALA A 184 0.73 -0.64 18.93
C ALA A 184 1.82 0.42 19.04
N ILE A 185 1.97 1.29 18.05
CA ILE A 185 2.98 2.36 18.06
C ILE A 185 2.34 3.73 18.21
N THR A 186 3.10 4.67 18.78
CA THR A 186 2.77 6.10 18.82
C THR A 186 4.03 6.94 18.69
N VAL A 187 3.92 8.14 18.15
CA VAL A 187 4.96 9.17 18.11
C VAL A 187 4.50 10.42 18.86
N ASP A 188 3.36 10.98 18.51
CA ASP A 188 2.83 12.26 19.01
C ASP A 188 1.37 12.17 19.48
N SER A 189 0.77 10.99 19.47
CA SER A 189 -0.62 10.71 19.87
C SER A 189 -1.70 11.33 18.98
N ASP A 190 -1.34 11.92 17.83
CA ASP A 190 -2.29 12.48 16.87
C ASP A 190 -2.77 11.42 15.88
N GLN A 191 -4.10 11.39 15.61
CA GLN A 191 -4.69 10.45 14.65
C GLN A 191 -4.78 11.07 13.26
N SER A 192 -4.45 10.29 12.23
CA SER A 192 -4.56 10.69 10.84
C SER A 192 -5.93 10.40 10.22
N THR A 193 -6.15 11.04 9.09
CA THR A 193 -7.32 10.84 8.23
C THR A 193 -7.06 9.85 7.07
N ASN A 194 -5.81 9.40 6.87
CA ASN A 194 -5.37 8.73 5.64
C ASN A 194 -4.77 7.34 5.83
N ASP A 195 -4.82 6.79 7.05
CA ASP A 195 -4.13 5.55 7.35
C ASP A 195 -4.55 4.38 6.49
N MET A 196 -3.56 3.68 5.99
CA MET A 196 -3.80 2.53 5.14
C MET A 196 -2.67 1.50 5.26
N VAL A 197 -3.02 0.30 5.70
CA VAL A 197 -2.16 -0.89 5.60
C VAL A 197 -2.82 -1.89 4.66
N THR A 198 -2.14 -2.25 3.61
CA THR A 198 -2.69 -3.14 2.58
C THR A 198 -1.69 -4.23 2.20
N ILE A 199 -2.17 -5.46 2.03
CA ILE A 199 -1.39 -6.57 1.50
C ILE A 199 -1.92 -7.01 0.14
N PHE A 200 -0.99 -7.23 -0.79
CA PHE A 200 -1.27 -7.70 -2.15
C PHE A 200 -0.59 -9.05 -2.37
N SER A 201 -1.34 -10.01 -2.91
CA SER A 201 -0.79 -11.27 -3.41
C SER A 201 -0.69 -11.20 -4.93
N THR A 202 0.50 -11.45 -5.47
CA THR A 202 0.69 -11.60 -6.92
C THR A 202 0.22 -12.97 -7.42
N ARG A 203 -0.04 -13.92 -6.50
CA ARG A 203 -0.48 -15.29 -6.77
C ARG A 203 0.46 -16.08 -7.68
N ALA A 204 1.75 -15.70 -7.70
CA ALA A 204 2.74 -16.33 -8.55
C ALA A 204 3.11 -17.76 -8.09
N LEU A 205 3.01 -18.03 -6.77
CA LEU A 205 3.33 -19.33 -6.19
C LEU A 205 2.12 -19.95 -5.50
N LYS A 206 1.75 -21.15 -5.92
CA LYS A 206 0.70 -21.94 -5.26
C LYS A 206 1.25 -22.61 -4.01
N VAL A 207 0.85 -22.14 -2.85
CA VAL A 207 1.34 -22.63 -1.54
C VAL A 207 0.42 -23.67 -0.90
N GLY A 208 -0.69 -24.01 -1.53
CA GLY A 208 -1.67 -25.02 -1.08
C GLY A 208 -3.08 -24.70 -1.54
N GLN A 209 -3.99 -25.66 -1.36
CA GLN A 209 -5.42 -25.51 -1.66
C GLN A 209 -6.22 -25.43 -0.35
N ASN A 210 -7.33 -24.71 -0.37
CA ASN A 210 -8.27 -24.59 0.77
C ASN A 210 -7.60 -24.23 2.10
N LEU A 211 -6.59 -23.38 2.07
CA LEU A 211 -5.79 -22.98 3.22
C LEU A 211 -6.64 -22.28 4.29
N SER A 212 -6.39 -22.63 5.54
CA SER A 212 -7.02 -22.09 6.74
C SER A 212 -5.99 -21.60 7.76
N LEU A 213 -6.44 -20.91 8.80
CA LEU A 213 -5.59 -20.41 9.89
C LEU A 213 -4.87 -21.52 10.69
N ASN A 214 -5.40 -22.76 10.65
CA ASN A 214 -4.83 -23.89 11.37
C ASN A 214 -3.71 -24.61 10.61
N ASP A 215 -3.54 -24.28 9.33
CA ASP A 215 -2.50 -24.92 8.53
C ASP A 215 -1.11 -24.42 8.92
N LYS A 216 -0.17 -25.36 9.10
CA LYS A 216 1.23 -25.02 9.43
C LYS A 216 1.86 -24.05 8.44
N ILE A 217 1.49 -24.15 7.17
CA ILE A 217 1.92 -23.24 6.10
C ILE A 217 1.48 -21.81 6.41
N ILE A 218 0.21 -21.64 6.77
CA ILE A 218 -0.38 -20.34 7.09
C ILE A 218 0.20 -19.77 8.39
N GLN A 219 0.41 -20.59 9.40
CA GLN A 219 1.06 -20.19 10.64
C GLN A 219 2.50 -19.70 10.39
N LYS A 220 3.26 -20.38 9.52
CA LYS A 220 4.59 -19.96 9.11
C LYS A 220 4.57 -18.62 8.37
N PHE A 221 3.63 -18.45 7.43
CA PHE A 221 3.40 -17.19 6.73
C PHE A 221 3.00 -16.07 7.68
N GLU A 222 2.08 -16.32 8.62
CA GLU A 222 1.63 -15.37 9.64
C GLU A 222 2.80 -14.87 10.49
N LEU A 223 3.69 -15.75 10.92
CA LEU A 223 4.87 -15.40 11.70
C LEU A 223 5.80 -14.45 10.93
N ALA A 224 6.08 -14.75 9.67
CA ALA A 224 6.89 -13.90 8.82
C ALA A 224 6.22 -12.54 8.56
N LEU A 225 4.91 -12.52 8.31
CA LEU A 225 4.15 -11.29 8.13
C LEU A 225 4.17 -10.42 9.39
N LYS A 226 4.00 -11.01 10.58
CA LYS A 226 4.10 -10.30 11.87
C LYS A 226 5.48 -9.69 12.07
N LYS A 227 6.54 -10.44 11.76
CA LYS A 227 7.93 -9.96 11.86
C LYS A 227 8.18 -8.78 10.92
N LEU A 228 7.72 -8.87 9.66
CA LEU A 228 7.80 -7.79 8.69
C LEU A 228 7.05 -6.54 9.15
N CYS A 229 5.81 -6.68 9.60
CA CYS A 229 5.00 -5.55 10.08
C CYS A 229 5.63 -4.89 11.33
N LEU A 230 6.14 -5.68 12.26
CA LEU A 230 6.83 -5.16 13.45
C LEU A 230 8.12 -4.40 13.07
N ASN A 231 8.88 -4.91 12.11
CA ASN A 231 10.07 -4.23 11.60
C ASN A 231 9.72 -2.86 11.00
N LEU A 232 8.71 -2.81 10.11
CA LEU A 232 8.25 -1.55 9.52
C LEU A 232 7.72 -0.58 10.57
N ALA A 233 6.94 -1.04 11.55
CA ALA A 233 6.43 -0.23 12.65
C ALA A 233 7.56 0.39 13.48
N LYS A 234 8.60 -0.41 13.81
CA LYS A 234 9.80 0.09 14.50
C LYS A 234 10.54 1.16 13.69
N GLN A 235 10.69 0.98 12.37
CA GLN A 235 11.31 1.98 11.51
C GLN A 235 10.52 3.31 11.51
N VAL A 236 9.17 3.25 11.58
CA VAL A 236 8.33 4.45 11.69
C VAL A 236 8.61 5.19 12.99
N VAL A 237 8.64 4.51 14.14
CA VAL A 237 8.87 5.14 15.44
C VAL A 237 10.31 5.67 15.59
N VAL A 238 11.29 4.94 15.08
CA VAL A 238 12.71 5.37 15.09
C VAL A 238 12.93 6.64 14.28
N ASP A 239 12.12 6.84 13.23
CA ASP A 239 12.15 8.05 12.37
C ASP A 239 11.14 9.11 12.83
N GLY A 240 10.59 8.97 14.04
CA GLY A 240 9.60 9.90 14.59
C GLY A 240 10.09 11.34 14.65
N GLU A 241 9.24 12.30 14.28
CA GLU A 241 9.57 13.73 14.31
C GLU A 241 9.96 14.18 15.72
N GLY A 242 11.15 14.78 15.86
CA GLY A 242 11.69 15.24 17.13
C GLY A 242 12.10 14.12 18.10
N ALA A 243 11.97 12.85 17.73
CA ALA A 243 12.32 11.74 18.60
C ALA A 243 13.84 11.64 18.82
N LYS A 244 14.25 11.62 20.09
CA LYS A 244 15.65 11.43 20.50
C LYS A 244 15.89 10.07 21.15
N LYS A 245 14.82 9.37 21.53
CA LYS A 245 14.85 8.08 22.23
C LYS A 245 13.76 7.17 21.67
N PHE A 246 14.06 5.90 21.60
CA PHE A 246 13.13 4.83 21.27
C PHE A 246 12.88 3.99 22.52
N LEU A 247 11.63 3.89 22.93
CA LEU A 247 11.18 3.07 24.06
C LEU A 247 10.45 1.83 23.51
N THR A 248 10.77 0.65 24.04
CA THR A 248 10.14 -0.63 23.69
C THR A 248 9.54 -1.30 24.91
#